data_3d7e3c4ecf2de345a0d644002ce09d24
#
_entry.id   3d7e3c4ecf2de345a0d644002ce09d24
#
_cell.length_a   1.000
_cell.length_b   1.000
_cell.length_c   1.000
_cell.angle_alpha   90.00
_cell.angle_beta   90.00
_cell.angle_gamma   90.00
#
_symmetry.space_group_name_H-M   'P 1'
#
loop_
_entity.id
_entity.type
_entity.pdbx_description
1 polymer ?
#
loop_
_entity_poly.entity_id
_entity_poly.type
_entity_poly.pdbx_seq_one_letter_code
_entity_poly.pdbx_strand_id
1 'polypeptide(L)'
;TEKDAAECLRRVASSLRTGGLFFLGLHLTDYDAGKEEHERWVARRGSIEVICNTHTWPADRAKRLEALRTRLQITDSGRKHLQETHWQFRTYNAAQLKSLLRKVPELEFVQCYDFTYDLEDPRKLDDSYADVLLVLRKR
;
A
#
# COMPACT_ATOMS: atom_id res chain seq x y z
N THR A 1 2.06 -13.96 -1.67
CA THR A 1 2.15 -14.69 -0.38
C THR A 1 3.08 -13.97 0.60
N GLU A 2 3.07 -14.39 1.86
CA GLU A 2 4.02 -13.90 2.89
C GLU A 2 5.48 -14.15 2.50
N LYS A 3 5.74 -15.30 1.83
CA LYS A 3 7.06 -15.65 1.32
C LYS A 3 7.52 -14.66 0.25
N ASP A 4 6.63 -14.31 -0.67
CA ASP A 4 6.93 -13.39 -1.76
C ASP A 4 7.19 -11.97 -1.22
N ALA A 5 6.43 -11.54 -0.20
CA ALA A 5 6.63 -10.25 0.45
C ALA A 5 8.01 -10.17 1.13
N ALA A 6 8.39 -11.21 1.88
CA ALA A 6 9.72 -11.28 2.49
C ALA A 6 10.83 -11.31 1.44
N GLU A 7 10.65 -12.05 0.35
CA GLU A 7 11.62 -12.10 -0.75
C GLU A 7 11.75 -10.75 -1.46
N CYS A 8 10.65 -10.06 -1.69
CA CYS A 8 10.65 -8.70 -2.24
C CYS A 8 11.51 -7.75 -1.37
N LEU A 9 11.27 -7.77 -0.05
CA LEU A 9 12.05 -6.94 0.88
C LEU A 9 13.54 -7.32 0.91
N ARG A 10 13.90 -8.61 0.81
CA ARG A 10 15.31 -9.05 0.71
C ARG A 10 15.96 -8.53 -0.56
N ARG A 11 15.26 -8.54 -1.70
CA ARG A 11 15.75 -7.98 -2.96
C ARG A 11 15.97 -6.47 -2.86
N VAL A 12 15.04 -5.75 -2.22
CA VAL A 12 15.24 -4.34 -1.90
C VAL A 12 16.51 -4.16 -1.06
N ALA A 13 16.66 -4.93 0.01
CA ALA A 13 17.85 -4.88 0.87
C ALA A 13 19.13 -5.15 0.09
N SER A 14 19.14 -6.13 -0.83
CA SER A 14 20.33 -6.45 -1.65
C SER A 14 20.68 -5.35 -2.66
N SER A 15 19.70 -4.53 -3.05
CA SER A 15 19.90 -3.41 -3.98
C SER A 15 20.40 -2.13 -3.30
N LEU A 16 20.34 -2.08 -1.97
CA LEU A 16 20.80 -0.94 -1.19
C LEU A 16 22.26 -1.14 -0.74
N ARG A 17 23.01 -0.05 -0.70
CA ARG A 17 24.28 0.00 0.03
C ARG A 17 24.03 -0.07 1.54
N THR A 18 24.98 -0.57 2.31
CA THR A 18 24.94 -0.51 3.79
C THR A 18 24.66 0.93 4.26
N GLY A 19 23.74 1.08 5.21
CA GLY A 19 23.24 2.37 5.69
C GLY A 19 22.21 3.04 4.78
N GLY A 20 21.94 2.51 3.57
CA GLY A 20 20.93 3.03 2.65
C GLY A 20 19.52 2.91 3.24
N LEU A 21 18.66 3.87 2.95
CA LEU A 21 17.27 3.92 3.44
C LEU A 21 16.29 3.41 2.39
N PHE A 22 15.27 2.72 2.86
CA PHE A 22 14.09 2.34 2.10
C PHE A 22 12.84 2.86 2.79
N PHE A 23 12.01 3.57 2.05
CA PHE A 23 10.72 4.07 2.51
C PHE A 23 9.62 3.17 1.98
N LEU A 24 8.85 2.57 2.88
CA LEU A 24 7.75 1.67 2.53
C LEU A 24 6.44 2.25 3.05
N GLY A 25 5.62 2.78 2.12
CA GLY A 25 4.26 3.21 2.40
C GLY A 25 3.27 2.06 2.17
N LEU A 26 2.35 1.87 3.08
CA LEU A 26 1.25 0.90 2.95
C LEU A 26 0.09 1.28 3.87
N HIS A 27 -1.08 0.64 3.61
CA HIS A 27 -2.23 0.74 4.48
C HIS A 27 -2.24 -0.42 5.47
N LEU A 28 -2.44 -0.14 6.76
CA LEU A 28 -2.75 -1.14 7.77
C LEU A 28 -4.22 -1.49 7.67
N THR A 29 -4.52 -2.78 7.71
CA THR A 29 -5.88 -3.27 7.49
C THR A 29 -6.61 -3.44 8.81
N ASP A 30 -7.72 -2.72 8.95
CA ASP A 30 -8.73 -3.02 9.96
C ASP A 30 -9.66 -4.12 9.43
N TYR A 31 -9.43 -5.36 9.87
CA TYR A 31 -10.27 -6.49 9.47
C TYR A 31 -11.69 -6.47 10.04
N ASP A 32 -11.99 -5.58 10.99
CA ASP A 32 -13.30 -5.44 11.62
C ASP A 32 -14.13 -4.31 11.00
N ALA A 33 -13.53 -3.49 10.15
CA ALA A 33 -14.23 -2.39 9.46
C ALA A 33 -15.42 -2.86 8.62
N GLY A 34 -15.31 -4.04 7.98
CA GLY A 34 -16.42 -4.75 7.35
C GLY A 34 -17.17 -4.02 6.23
N LYS A 35 -16.62 -2.91 5.73
CA LYS A 35 -17.30 -2.03 4.76
C LYS A 35 -16.65 -2.10 3.39
N GLU A 36 -17.47 -2.05 2.35
CA GLU A 36 -17.03 -1.76 1.00
C GLU A 36 -16.72 -0.28 0.87
N GLU A 37 -15.65 0.06 0.14
CA GLU A 37 -15.25 1.43 -0.12
C GLU A 37 -15.35 1.75 -1.60
N HIS A 38 -15.84 2.94 -1.91
CA HIS A 38 -15.96 3.46 -3.26
C HIS A 38 -15.30 4.81 -3.34
N GLU A 39 -14.34 4.94 -4.26
CA GLU A 39 -13.68 6.19 -4.54
C GLU A 39 -13.87 6.57 -6.00
N ARG A 40 -13.89 7.87 -6.25
CA ARG A 40 -13.99 8.41 -7.61
C ARG A 40 -13.11 9.64 -7.75
N TRP A 41 -12.21 9.59 -8.72
CA TRP A 41 -11.37 10.73 -9.10
C TRP A 41 -11.60 11.10 -10.55
N VAL A 42 -11.35 12.38 -10.86
CA VAL A 42 -11.41 12.89 -12.23
C VAL A 42 -10.15 13.69 -12.50
N ALA A 43 -9.46 13.37 -13.58
CA ALA A 43 -8.31 14.12 -14.07
C ALA A 43 -8.56 14.58 -15.51
N ARG A 44 -8.10 15.79 -15.85
CA ARG A 44 -8.22 16.37 -17.18
C ARG A 44 -6.89 16.98 -17.61
N ARG A 45 -6.54 16.73 -18.88
CA ARG A 45 -5.38 17.37 -19.52
C ARG A 45 -5.64 17.51 -21.01
N GLY A 46 -5.79 18.75 -21.51
CA GLY A 46 -6.15 19.02 -22.91
C GLY A 46 -7.49 18.40 -23.26
N SER A 47 -7.54 17.60 -24.33
CA SER A 47 -8.75 16.88 -24.78
C SER A 47 -9.02 15.60 -24.00
N ILE A 48 -8.13 15.21 -23.08
CA ILE A 48 -8.22 13.95 -22.36
C ILE A 48 -8.91 14.18 -21.01
N GLU A 49 -9.96 13.42 -20.74
CA GLU A 49 -10.57 13.27 -19.43
C GLU A 49 -10.47 11.80 -18.98
N VAL A 50 -10.06 11.58 -17.75
CA VAL A 50 -10.03 10.25 -17.12
C VAL A 50 -10.88 10.30 -15.86
N ILE A 51 -11.86 9.41 -15.79
CA ILE A 51 -12.64 9.14 -14.58
C ILE A 51 -12.20 7.78 -14.05
N CYS A 52 -11.65 7.77 -12.86
CA CYS A 52 -11.26 6.56 -12.15
C CYS A 52 -12.29 6.25 -11.07
N ASN A 53 -12.84 5.04 -11.09
CA ASN A 53 -13.70 4.53 -10.03
C ASN A 53 -13.02 3.30 -9.43
N THR A 54 -12.77 3.35 -8.14
CA THR A 54 -12.22 2.25 -7.36
C THR A 54 -13.31 1.67 -6.48
N HIS A 55 -13.36 0.35 -6.40
CA HIS A 55 -14.22 -0.38 -5.49
C HIS A 55 -13.38 -1.39 -4.74
N THR A 56 -13.32 -1.26 -3.42
CA THR A 56 -12.59 -2.14 -2.52
C THR A 56 -13.59 -2.94 -1.69
N TRP A 57 -13.41 -4.24 -1.63
CA TRP A 57 -14.20 -5.15 -0.79
C TRP A 57 -13.49 -5.38 0.54
N PRO A 58 -14.24 -5.70 1.63
CA PRO A 58 -13.62 -6.00 2.92
C PRO A 58 -12.55 -7.08 2.82
N ALA A 59 -11.46 -6.87 3.53
CA ALA A 59 -10.35 -7.80 3.53
C ALA A 59 -10.71 -9.14 4.17
N ASP A 60 -10.40 -10.25 3.48
CA ASP A 60 -10.51 -11.59 4.02
C ASP A 60 -9.38 -11.82 5.06
N ARG A 61 -9.74 -11.81 6.35
CA ARG A 61 -8.81 -12.01 7.47
C ARG A 61 -8.07 -13.35 7.38
N ALA A 62 -8.75 -14.42 6.98
CA ALA A 62 -8.15 -15.77 6.95
C ALA A 62 -7.12 -15.89 5.83
N LYS A 63 -7.44 -15.38 4.65
CA LYS A 63 -6.54 -15.36 3.48
C LYS A 63 -5.54 -14.22 3.55
N ARG A 64 -5.85 -13.16 4.32
CA ARG A 64 -5.09 -11.90 4.35
C ARG A 64 -4.98 -11.31 2.95
N LEU A 65 -6.11 -11.20 2.28
CA LEU A 65 -6.25 -10.64 0.94
C LEU A 65 -7.42 -9.67 0.92
N GLU A 66 -7.23 -8.60 0.20
CA GLU A 66 -8.22 -7.60 -0.11
C GLU A 66 -8.41 -7.52 -1.62
N ALA A 67 -9.65 -7.55 -2.06
CA ALA A 67 -9.97 -7.43 -3.48
C ALA A 67 -10.31 -5.98 -3.82
N LEU A 68 -9.84 -5.54 -4.96
CA LEU A 68 -10.04 -4.17 -5.47
C LEU A 68 -10.28 -4.21 -6.98
N ARG A 69 -11.25 -3.45 -7.43
CA ARG A 69 -11.49 -3.20 -8.85
C ARG A 69 -11.26 -1.73 -9.16
N THR A 70 -10.45 -1.46 -10.18
CA THR A 70 -10.28 -0.13 -10.76
C THR A 70 -10.93 -0.08 -12.13
N ARG A 71 -11.82 0.89 -12.36
CA ARG A 71 -12.44 1.16 -13.64
C ARG A 71 -12.07 2.56 -14.11
N LEU A 72 -11.42 2.64 -15.26
CA LEU A 72 -11.06 3.90 -15.91
C LEU A 72 -12.02 4.14 -17.10
N GLN A 73 -12.68 5.30 -17.09
CA GLN A 73 -13.37 5.83 -18.25
C GLN A 73 -12.51 6.95 -18.83
N ILE A 74 -11.97 6.71 -20.01
CA ILE A 74 -11.07 7.64 -20.70
C ILE A 74 -11.83 8.23 -21.86
N THR A 75 -11.89 9.56 -21.92
CA THR A 75 -12.41 10.29 -23.08
C THR A 75 -11.26 11.09 -23.69
N ASP A 76 -10.98 10.86 -24.97
CA ASP A 76 -9.99 11.62 -25.73
C ASP A 76 -10.62 12.11 -27.04
N SER A 77 -10.66 13.42 -27.24
CA SER A 77 -11.23 14.04 -28.46
C SER A 77 -12.62 13.47 -28.84
N GLY A 78 -13.46 13.24 -27.81
CA GLY A 78 -14.81 12.68 -27.97
C GLY A 78 -14.87 11.15 -28.09
N ARG A 79 -13.76 10.45 -28.22
CA ARG A 79 -13.71 8.99 -28.20
C ARG A 79 -13.68 8.49 -26.77
N LYS A 80 -14.52 7.49 -26.46
CA LYS A 80 -14.61 6.88 -25.13
C LYS A 80 -13.94 5.50 -25.13
N HIS A 81 -13.15 5.26 -24.12
CA HIS A 81 -12.51 3.97 -23.82
C HIS A 81 -12.77 3.59 -22.38
N LEU A 82 -13.08 2.32 -22.13
CA LEU A 82 -13.29 1.76 -20.80
C LEU A 82 -12.24 0.68 -20.53
N GLN A 83 -11.55 0.80 -19.41
CA GLN A 83 -10.60 -0.19 -18.93
C GLN A 83 -11.00 -0.62 -17.53
N GLU A 84 -10.99 -1.91 -17.26
CA GLU A 84 -11.25 -2.45 -15.93
C GLU A 84 -10.11 -3.39 -15.52
N THR A 85 -9.65 -3.27 -14.28
CA THR A 85 -8.58 -4.09 -13.71
C THR A 85 -9.02 -4.57 -12.33
N HIS A 86 -8.81 -5.84 -12.07
CA HIS A 86 -9.04 -6.48 -10.78
C HIS A 86 -7.69 -6.77 -10.11
N TRP A 87 -7.59 -6.41 -8.83
CA TRP A 87 -6.40 -6.53 -8.01
C TRP A 87 -6.68 -7.39 -6.79
N GLN A 88 -5.64 -8.00 -6.25
CA GLN A 88 -5.64 -8.57 -4.92
C GLN A 88 -4.40 -8.08 -4.18
N PHE A 89 -4.62 -7.44 -3.04
CA PHE A 89 -3.54 -6.99 -2.17
C PHE A 89 -3.36 -7.94 -1.01
N ARG A 90 -2.10 -8.20 -0.67
CA ARG A 90 -1.75 -8.81 0.59
C ARG A 90 -1.93 -7.78 1.70
N THR A 91 -2.72 -8.12 2.72
CA THR A 91 -3.05 -7.22 3.82
C THR A 91 -2.20 -7.48 5.06
N TYR A 92 -1.98 -6.43 5.83
CA TYR A 92 -1.23 -6.45 7.08
C TYR A 92 -1.88 -5.54 8.11
N ASN A 93 -2.05 -6.04 9.33
CA ASN A 93 -2.12 -5.20 10.52
C ASN A 93 -0.70 -4.97 11.07
N ALA A 94 -0.55 -4.10 12.09
CA ALA A 94 0.76 -3.75 12.63
C ALA A 94 1.54 -4.97 13.17
N ALA A 95 0.86 -5.91 13.83
CA ALA A 95 1.50 -7.12 14.35
C ALA A 95 2.04 -8.03 13.24
N GLN A 96 1.27 -8.18 12.17
CA GLN A 96 1.65 -8.97 10.99
C GLN A 96 2.81 -8.31 10.24
N LEU A 97 2.79 -6.98 10.11
CA LEU A 97 3.87 -6.22 9.48
C LEU A 97 5.17 -6.34 10.28
N LYS A 98 5.11 -6.20 11.61
CA LYS A 98 6.28 -6.47 12.48
C LYS A 98 6.80 -7.90 12.31
N SER A 99 5.90 -8.87 12.12
CA SER A 99 6.29 -10.26 11.87
C SER A 99 6.99 -10.44 10.52
N LEU A 100 6.53 -9.74 9.48
CA LEU A 100 7.18 -9.72 8.16
C LEU A 100 8.60 -9.13 8.27
N LEU A 101 8.75 -7.97 8.91
CA LEU A 101 10.06 -7.31 9.07
C LEU A 101 11.07 -8.19 9.80
N ARG A 102 10.65 -8.95 10.84
CA ARG A 102 11.55 -9.91 11.53
C ARG A 102 12.09 -11.01 10.62
N LYS A 103 11.43 -11.31 9.49
CA LYS A 103 11.91 -12.30 8.50
C LYS A 103 12.95 -11.75 7.54
N VAL A 104 13.23 -10.45 7.62
CA VAL A 104 14.19 -9.74 6.76
C VAL A 104 15.16 -8.95 7.63
N PRO A 105 16.05 -9.64 8.37
CA PRO A 105 16.96 -9.01 9.32
C PRO A 105 17.99 -8.07 8.66
N GLU A 106 18.12 -8.13 7.36
CA GLU A 106 18.94 -7.23 6.54
C GLU A 106 18.44 -5.78 6.54
N LEU A 107 17.14 -5.59 6.85
CA LEU A 107 16.51 -4.29 7.01
C LEU A 107 16.21 -4.03 8.48
N GLU A 108 16.79 -2.97 9.00
CA GLU A 108 16.50 -2.46 10.35
C GLU A 108 15.33 -1.49 10.29
N PHE A 109 14.32 -1.68 11.15
CA PHE A 109 13.27 -0.68 11.35
C PHE A 109 13.86 0.51 12.12
N VAL A 110 13.79 1.71 11.52
CA VAL A 110 14.31 2.94 12.12
C VAL A 110 13.17 3.72 12.75
N GLN A 111 12.11 4.02 11.98
CA GLN A 111 10.99 4.86 12.41
C GLN A 111 9.78 4.62 11.52
N CYS A 112 8.60 5.06 11.95
CA CYS A 112 7.44 5.19 11.07
C CYS A 112 6.70 6.51 11.30
N TYR A 113 5.95 6.89 10.27
CA TYR A 113 5.11 8.08 10.19
C TYR A 113 3.76 7.70 9.59
N ASP A 114 2.78 8.58 9.68
CA ASP A 114 1.58 8.48 8.86
C ASP A 114 1.79 9.20 7.51
N PHE A 115 0.75 9.23 6.67
CA PHE A 115 0.83 9.89 5.35
C PHE A 115 0.69 11.43 5.40
N THR A 116 0.73 12.03 6.57
CA THR A 116 0.95 13.50 6.68
C THR A 116 2.41 13.86 6.40
N TYR A 117 3.32 12.85 6.52
CA TYR A 117 4.77 13.01 6.32
C TYR A 117 5.40 14.06 7.26
N ASP A 118 4.80 14.30 8.42
CA ASP A 118 5.35 15.18 9.42
C ASP A 118 6.51 14.49 10.15
N LEU A 119 7.72 14.99 9.96
CA LEU A 119 8.93 14.44 10.57
C LEU A 119 9.02 14.72 12.08
N GLU A 120 8.29 15.72 12.55
CA GLU A 120 8.24 16.07 13.98
C GLU A 120 7.21 15.23 14.76
N ASP A 121 6.34 14.48 14.04
CA ASP A 121 5.33 13.58 14.63
C ASP A 121 5.58 12.10 14.27
N PRO A 122 6.68 11.49 14.77
CA PRO A 122 6.92 10.08 14.56
C PRO A 122 5.88 9.23 15.28
N ARG A 123 5.37 8.20 14.59
CA ARG A 123 4.31 7.33 15.10
C ARG A 123 4.86 6.03 15.68
N LYS A 124 4.08 5.39 16.54
CA LYS A 124 4.30 4.00 16.90
C LYS A 124 3.71 3.12 15.80
N LEU A 125 4.39 2.04 15.45
CA LEU A 125 3.81 1.05 14.54
C LEU A 125 2.76 0.21 15.30
N ASP A 126 1.53 0.68 15.28
CA ASP A 126 0.36 0.01 15.86
C ASP A 126 -0.88 0.23 14.99
N ASP A 127 -2.01 -0.32 15.38
CA ASP A 127 -3.25 -0.28 14.59
C ASP A 127 -4.13 0.96 14.92
N SER A 128 -3.55 2.04 15.47
CA SER A 128 -4.29 3.28 15.79
C SER A 128 -4.53 4.20 14.59
N TYR A 129 -3.91 3.91 13.45
CA TYR A 129 -4.03 4.66 12.19
C TYR A 129 -3.86 3.73 10.99
N ALA A 130 -4.44 4.10 9.83
CA ALA A 130 -4.45 3.24 8.66
C ALA A 130 -3.19 3.37 7.79
N ASP A 131 -2.72 4.60 7.56
CA ASP A 131 -1.66 4.89 6.60
C ASP A 131 -0.31 4.94 7.29
N VAL A 132 0.60 4.03 6.93
CA VAL A 132 1.91 3.96 7.55
C VAL A 132 3.03 4.11 6.52
N LEU A 133 3.99 4.99 6.81
CA LEU A 133 5.27 5.11 6.12
C LEU A 133 6.38 4.59 7.04
N LEU A 134 6.96 3.45 6.68
CA LEU A 134 8.11 2.88 7.40
C LEU A 134 9.41 3.41 6.83
N VAL A 135 10.34 3.76 7.70
CA VAL A 135 11.74 4.04 7.37
C VAL A 135 12.56 2.82 7.76
N LEU A 136 13.12 2.14 6.78
CA LEU A 136 13.94 0.96 6.94
C LEU A 136 15.36 1.27 6.50
N ARG A 137 16.37 0.76 7.22
CA ARG A 137 17.78 0.97 6.91
C ARG A 137 18.45 -0.36 6.59
N LYS A 138 19.25 -0.41 5.52
CA LYS A 138 20.10 -1.56 5.20
C LYS A 138 21.22 -1.67 6.24
N ARG A 139 21.34 -2.83 6.87
CA ARG A 139 22.46 -3.19 7.76
C ARG A 139 23.74 -3.49 7.00
#